data_e19059bef50538ba7b10c34f258b8a78
#
_entry.id   e19059bef50538ba7b10c34f258b8a78
#
_cell.length_a   1.000
_cell.length_b   1.000
_cell.length_c   1.000
_cell.angle_alpha   90.00
_cell.angle_beta   90.00
_cell.angle_gamma   90.00
#
_symmetry.space_group_name_H-M   'P 1'
#
loop_
_entity.id
_entity.type
_entity.pdbx_description
1 polymer ?
#
loop_
_entity_poly.entity_id
_entity_poly.type
_entity_poly.pdbx_seq_one_letter_code
_entity_poly.pdbx_strand_id
1 'polypeptide(L)'
;ITKIRFFAAFGAGGVIYLTSLIFNNIGLSATDIGLGFTISAINGTITRLFTGNYLNKTGEIQFPLITSSILSIAASLCLIFSSDSFMYIIGQSFVGAAAGIYWPAAEFGVPYFCQSIDTRKAYALVRSSEALGIFLGVFLGGFMTNFLYSKSIFINDIFCMLVITYLISRNSYSIKRNLENFQKKFEDPTNQGQLKWNKNSLIIIISILLITTSLALIQVTLPLDLVKGGVYRNALSKEITSLIISIQLILLLFLQWPIGSWISKKGRLFGLK
;
A
#
# COMPACT_ATOMS: atom_id res chain seq x y z
N ILE A 1 11.66 -4.91 8.89
CA ILE A 1 10.36 -4.46 8.35
C ILE A 1 10.50 -3.24 7.45
N THR A 2 11.31 -2.24 7.79
CA THR A 2 11.50 -0.99 7.03
C THR A 2 11.93 -1.25 5.58
N LYS A 3 12.90 -2.15 5.34
CA LYS A 3 13.33 -2.53 3.99
C LYS A 3 12.20 -3.20 3.20
N ILE A 4 11.46 -4.11 3.82
CA ILE A 4 10.30 -4.78 3.20
C ILE A 4 9.25 -3.73 2.79
N ARG A 5 8.96 -2.77 3.69
CA ARG A 5 8.01 -1.69 3.43
C ARG A 5 8.45 -0.78 2.30
N PHE A 6 9.75 -0.45 2.25
CA PHE A 6 10.32 0.34 1.16
C PHE A 6 10.15 -0.33 -0.20
N PHE A 7 10.58 -1.59 -0.34
CA PHE A 7 10.47 -2.30 -1.61
C PHE A 7 9.03 -2.55 -2.03
N ALA A 8 8.14 -2.90 -1.08
CA ALA A 8 6.72 -3.05 -1.37
C ALA A 8 6.11 -1.74 -1.89
N ALA A 9 6.42 -0.63 -1.26
CA ALA A 9 5.95 0.68 -1.64
C ALA A 9 6.58 1.17 -2.97
N PHE A 10 7.83 0.82 -3.23
CA PHE A 10 8.51 1.15 -4.47
C PHE A 10 7.90 0.42 -5.67
N GLY A 11 7.61 -0.87 -5.56
CA GLY A 11 6.88 -1.62 -6.59
C GLY A 11 5.45 -1.11 -6.77
N ALA A 12 4.69 -1.09 -5.67
CA ALA A 12 3.29 -0.70 -5.68
C ALA A 12 3.03 0.76 -6.07
N GLY A 13 3.97 1.68 -5.85
CA GLY A 13 3.81 3.09 -6.18
C GLY A 13 3.50 3.33 -7.65
N GLY A 14 4.29 2.75 -8.55
CA GLY A 14 4.01 2.79 -9.98
C GLY A 14 2.67 2.14 -10.33
N VAL A 15 2.38 0.98 -9.75
CA VAL A 15 1.14 0.23 -10.01
C VAL A 15 -0.09 1.03 -9.57
N ILE A 16 -0.10 1.62 -8.39
CA ILE A 16 -1.25 2.36 -7.85
C ILE A 16 -1.56 3.60 -8.68
N TYR A 17 -0.54 4.39 -9.03
CA TYR A 17 -0.74 5.71 -9.63
C TYR A 17 -0.74 5.72 -11.16
N LEU A 18 -0.04 4.80 -11.81
CA LEU A 18 0.17 4.84 -13.26
C LEU A 18 -0.65 3.79 -14.03
N THR A 19 -1.22 2.79 -13.38
CA THR A 19 -2.03 1.75 -14.05
C THR A 19 -3.19 2.35 -14.85
N SER A 20 -3.91 3.31 -14.28
CA SER A 20 -5.03 3.97 -14.97
C SER A 20 -4.58 4.67 -16.26
N LEU A 21 -3.41 5.30 -16.24
CA LEU A 21 -2.83 5.97 -17.41
C LEU A 21 -2.42 4.97 -18.49
N ILE A 22 -1.79 3.87 -18.08
CA ILE A 22 -1.31 2.84 -19.02
C ILE A 22 -2.48 2.19 -19.73
N PHE A 23 -3.50 1.77 -19.00
CA PHE A 23 -4.63 1.05 -19.59
C PHE A 23 -5.57 1.97 -20.38
N ASN A 24 -5.70 3.24 -19.99
CA ASN A 24 -6.40 4.22 -20.82
C ASN A 24 -5.69 4.43 -22.16
N ASN A 25 -4.35 4.39 -22.22
CA ASN A 25 -3.60 4.48 -23.46
C ASN A 25 -3.69 3.25 -24.36
N ILE A 26 -3.93 2.08 -23.79
CA ILE A 26 -4.16 0.83 -24.52
C ILE A 26 -5.59 0.80 -25.10
N GLY A 27 -6.46 1.75 -24.68
CA GLY A 27 -7.81 1.89 -25.20
C GLY A 27 -8.90 1.38 -24.28
N LEU A 28 -8.59 0.99 -23.01
CA LEU A 28 -9.62 0.65 -22.06
C LEU A 28 -10.43 1.89 -21.67
N SER A 29 -11.74 1.71 -21.56
CA SER A 29 -12.62 2.80 -21.13
C SER A 29 -12.41 3.16 -19.65
N ALA A 30 -12.77 4.38 -19.26
CA ALA A 30 -12.72 4.78 -17.85
C ALA A 30 -13.60 3.89 -16.96
N THR A 31 -14.69 3.35 -17.53
CA THR A 31 -15.58 2.41 -16.85
C THR A 31 -14.89 1.08 -16.57
N ASP A 32 -14.18 0.50 -17.54
CA ASP A 32 -13.44 -0.74 -17.38
C ASP A 32 -12.34 -0.60 -16.32
N ILE A 33 -11.61 0.53 -16.38
CA ILE A 33 -10.58 0.86 -15.40
C ILE A 33 -11.19 0.97 -14.01
N GLY A 34 -12.31 1.67 -13.87
CA GLY A 34 -13.02 1.82 -12.61
C GLY A 34 -13.53 0.48 -12.05
N LEU A 35 -14.09 -0.39 -12.92
CA LEU A 35 -14.51 -1.74 -12.53
C LEU A 35 -13.34 -2.57 -11.99
N GLY A 36 -12.18 -2.52 -12.65
CA GLY A 36 -10.99 -3.21 -12.15
C GLY A 36 -10.59 -2.75 -10.75
N PHE A 37 -10.55 -1.45 -10.49
CA PHE A 37 -10.27 -0.91 -9.14
C PHE A 37 -11.35 -1.29 -8.13
N THR A 38 -12.61 -1.33 -8.53
CA THR A 38 -13.70 -1.76 -7.65
C THR A 38 -13.55 -3.22 -7.23
N ILE A 39 -13.24 -4.11 -8.16
CA ILE A 39 -13.01 -5.53 -7.89
C ILE A 39 -11.76 -5.70 -7.04
N SER A 40 -10.69 -4.93 -7.30
CA SER A 40 -9.51 -4.88 -6.47
C SER A 40 -9.85 -4.50 -5.01
N ALA A 41 -10.67 -3.48 -4.80
CA ALA A 41 -11.10 -3.04 -3.48
C ALA A 41 -11.93 -4.10 -2.74
N ILE A 42 -12.86 -4.76 -3.44
CA ILE A 42 -13.68 -5.84 -2.86
C ILE A 42 -12.79 -7.01 -2.42
N ASN A 43 -11.94 -7.52 -3.31
CA ASN A 43 -11.06 -8.64 -3.00
C ASN A 43 -10.02 -8.28 -1.93
N GLY A 44 -9.51 -7.05 -1.94
CA GLY A 44 -8.64 -6.54 -0.90
C GLY A 44 -9.32 -6.48 0.47
N THR A 45 -10.59 -6.12 0.52
CA THR A 45 -11.36 -6.12 1.78
C THR A 45 -11.58 -7.54 2.31
N ILE A 46 -12.00 -8.45 1.43
CA ILE A 46 -12.23 -9.86 1.79
C ILE A 46 -10.93 -10.49 2.32
N THR A 47 -9.83 -10.38 1.59
CA THR A 47 -8.55 -10.99 1.99
C THR A 47 -7.97 -10.34 3.24
N ARG A 48 -8.23 -9.04 3.47
CA ARG A 48 -7.84 -8.33 4.70
C ARG A 48 -8.52 -8.90 5.93
N LEU A 49 -9.81 -9.24 5.84
CA LEU A 49 -10.55 -9.86 6.93
C LEU A 49 -10.00 -11.25 7.26
N PHE A 50 -9.75 -12.07 6.22
CA PHE A 50 -9.14 -13.40 6.40
C PHE A 50 -7.75 -13.31 7.01
N THR A 51 -6.91 -12.42 6.51
CA THR A 51 -5.56 -12.22 7.02
C THR A 51 -5.56 -11.72 8.46
N GLY A 52 -6.44 -10.77 8.80
CA GLY A 52 -6.58 -10.30 10.18
C GLY A 52 -6.94 -11.42 11.14
N ASN A 53 -7.89 -12.29 10.76
CA ASN A 53 -8.27 -13.46 11.55
C ASN A 53 -7.12 -14.48 11.67
N TYR A 54 -6.40 -14.73 10.57
CA TYR A 54 -5.23 -15.61 10.57
C TYR A 54 -4.14 -15.08 11.53
N LEU A 55 -3.78 -13.81 11.42
CA LEU A 55 -2.78 -13.18 12.28
C LEU A 55 -3.18 -13.19 13.75
N ASN A 56 -4.46 -12.98 14.04
CA ASN A 56 -4.97 -13.03 15.41
C ASN A 56 -4.89 -14.43 16.03
N LYS A 57 -5.05 -15.49 15.21
CA LYS A 57 -4.97 -16.88 15.67
C LYS A 57 -3.55 -17.41 15.77
N THR A 58 -2.71 -17.10 14.80
CA THR A 58 -1.37 -17.71 14.69
C THR A 58 -0.24 -16.77 15.09
N GLY A 59 -0.46 -15.45 15.02
CA GLY A 59 0.59 -14.45 15.15
C GLY A 59 1.64 -14.50 14.03
N GLU A 60 1.53 -15.40 13.08
CA GLU A 60 2.55 -15.65 12.05
C GLU A 60 2.44 -14.63 10.92
N ILE A 61 3.52 -13.86 10.71
CA ILE A 61 3.58 -12.78 9.70
C ILE A 61 4.22 -13.25 8.39
N GLN A 62 5.07 -14.28 8.46
CA GLN A 62 5.89 -14.69 7.33
C GLN A 62 5.05 -15.25 6.18
N PHE A 63 4.14 -16.15 6.50
CA PHE A 63 3.26 -16.78 5.50
C PHE A 63 2.41 -15.76 4.75
N PRO A 64 1.68 -14.83 5.39
CA PRO A 64 0.94 -13.78 4.68
C PRO A 64 1.82 -12.89 3.81
N LEU A 65 3.01 -12.49 4.26
CA LEU A 65 3.91 -11.65 3.47
C LEU A 65 4.43 -12.37 2.22
N ILE A 66 4.78 -13.65 2.31
CA ILE A 66 5.20 -14.44 1.13
C ILE A 66 4.01 -14.63 0.18
N THR A 67 2.84 -15.01 0.70
CA THR A 67 1.64 -15.20 -0.12
C THR A 67 1.25 -13.91 -0.85
N SER A 68 1.31 -12.76 -0.18
CA SER A 68 1.04 -11.47 -0.81
C SER A 68 2.02 -11.15 -1.93
N SER A 69 3.31 -11.47 -1.74
CA SER A 69 4.34 -11.25 -2.76
C SER A 69 4.10 -12.14 -4.00
N ILE A 70 3.74 -13.41 -3.82
CA ILE A 70 3.41 -14.33 -4.92
C ILE A 70 2.17 -13.84 -5.67
N LEU A 71 1.12 -13.41 -4.97
CA LEU A 71 -0.08 -12.86 -5.59
C LEU A 71 0.18 -11.56 -6.33
N SER A 72 1.06 -10.69 -5.81
CA SER A 72 1.46 -9.46 -6.51
C SER A 72 2.23 -9.76 -7.79
N ILE A 73 3.13 -10.76 -7.78
CA ILE A 73 3.83 -11.22 -8.97
C ILE A 73 2.83 -11.75 -10.01
N ALA A 74 1.89 -12.58 -9.60
CA ALA A 74 0.84 -13.09 -10.49
C ALA A 74 -0.02 -11.95 -11.06
N ALA A 75 -0.39 -10.96 -10.24
CA ALA A 75 -1.10 -9.77 -10.66
C ALA A 75 -0.34 -8.99 -11.73
N SER A 76 0.93 -8.71 -11.47
CA SER A 76 1.79 -7.94 -12.38
C SER A 76 2.01 -8.69 -13.69
N LEU A 77 2.15 -10.03 -13.67
CA LEU A 77 2.20 -10.85 -14.89
C LEU A 77 0.89 -10.76 -15.68
N CYS A 78 -0.27 -10.90 -15.03
CA CYS A 78 -1.56 -10.72 -15.70
C CYS A 78 -1.68 -9.34 -16.35
N LEU A 79 -1.26 -8.28 -15.66
CA LEU A 79 -1.33 -6.91 -16.18
C LEU A 79 -0.33 -6.64 -17.33
N ILE A 80 0.84 -7.28 -17.32
CA ILE A 80 1.80 -7.22 -18.44
C ILE A 80 1.16 -7.79 -19.70
N PHE A 81 0.53 -8.95 -19.61
CA PHE A 81 -0.07 -9.63 -20.76
C PHE A 81 -1.50 -9.17 -21.08
N SER A 82 -2.08 -8.31 -20.25
CA SER A 82 -3.43 -7.80 -20.46
C SER A 82 -3.49 -6.90 -21.69
N SER A 83 -4.36 -7.25 -22.64
CA SER A 83 -4.72 -6.45 -23.82
C SER A 83 -6.20 -6.07 -23.85
N ASP A 84 -7.01 -6.69 -22.99
CA ASP A 84 -8.45 -6.54 -22.90
C ASP A 84 -8.93 -6.25 -21.48
N SER A 85 -10.19 -5.85 -21.35
CA SER A 85 -10.83 -5.54 -20.06
C SER A 85 -10.90 -6.75 -19.13
N PHE A 86 -11.10 -7.96 -19.67
CA PHE A 86 -11.25 -9.16 -18.87
C PHE A 86 -9.96 -9.52 -18.14
N MET A 87 -8.85 -9.58 -18.88
CA MET A 87 -7.54 -9.88 -18.31
C MET A 87 -7.06 -8.79 -17.35
N TYR A 88 -7.39 -7.52 -17.65
CA TYR A 88 -7.15 -6.40 -16.75
C TYR A 88 -7.88 -6.57 -15.41
N ILE A 89 -9.16 -6.94 -15.43
CA ILE A 89 -9.98 -7.17 -14.23
C ILE A 89 -9.39 -8.32 -13.38
N ILE A 90 -8.95 -9.41 -14.00
CA ILE A 90 -8.28 -10.52 -13.31
C ILE A 90 -7.00 -10.01 -12.63
N GLY A 91 -6.16 -9.27 -13.35
CA GLY A 91 -4.95 -8.69 -12.78
C GLY A 91 -5.24 -7.79 -11.57
N GLN A 92 -6.23 -6.90 -11.69
CA GLN A 92 -6.67 -6.03 -10.61
C GLN A 92 -7.26 -6.81 -9.41
N SER A 93 -7.94 -7.92 -9.66
CA SER A 93 -8.42 -8.82 -8.62
C SER A 93 -7.26 -9.35 -7.76
N PHE A 94 -6.18 -9.80 -8.40
CA PHE A 94 -4.97 -10.24 -7.71
C PHE A 94 -4.23 -9.09 -6.99
N VAL A 95 -4.16 -7.89 -7.59
CA VAL A 95 -3.60 -6.70 -6.92
C VAL A 95 -4.33 -6.44 -5.60
N GLY A 96 -5.66 -6.45 -5.63
CA GLY A 96 -6.48 -6.26 -4.44
C GLY A 96 -6.23 -7.33 -3.39
N ALA A 97 -6.24 -8.60 -3.79
CA ALA A 97 -6.00 -9.72 -2.89
C ALA A 97 -4.60 -9.63 -2.25
N ALA A 98 -3.57 -9.35 -3.04
CA ALA A 98 -2.20 -9.16 -2.54
C ALA A 98 -2.11 -8.03 -1.52
N ALA A 99 -2.69 -6.87 -1.82
CA ALA A 99 -2.72 -5.72 -0.92
C ALA A 99 -3.49 -6.01 0.38
N GLY A 100 -4.63 -6.71 0.27
CA GLY A 100 -5.43 -7.11 1.43
C GLY A 100 -4.71 -8.05 2.38
N ILE A 101 -3.83 -8.91 1.87
CA ILE A 101 -2.98 -9.79 2.68
C ILE A 101 -1.77 -9.03 3.24
N TYR A 102 -1.12 -8.21 2.42
CA TYR A 102 0.10 -7.51 2.77
C TYR A 102 -0.08 -6.53 3.93
N TRP A 103 -1.09 -5.65 3.83
CA TRP A 103 -1.24 -4.54 4.77
C TRP A 103 -1.40 -4.96 6.23
N PRO A 104 -2.31 -5.88 6.59
CA PRO A 104 -2.42 -6.33 7.97
C PRO A 104 -1.13 -6.97 8.49
N ALA A 105 -0.49 -7.81 7.67
CA ALA A 105 0.75 -8.49 8.07
C ALA A 105 1.91 -7.52 8.28
N ALA A 106 2.05 -6.52 7.41
CA ALA A 106 3.09 -5.52 7.51
C ALA A 106 2.89 -4.58 8.70
N GLU A 107 1.65 -4.15 8.99
CA GLU A 107 1.32 -3.33 10.17
C GLU A 107 1.52 -4.10 11.47
N PHE A 108 1.03 -5.34 11.53
CA PHE A 108 1.20 -6.22 12.67
C PHE A 108 2.69 -6.51 12.94
N GLY A 109 3.51 -6.54 11.90
CA GLY A 109 4.95 -6.74 12.00
C GLY A 109 5.74 -5.59 12.65
N VAL A 110 5.23 -4.35 12.62
CA VAL A 110 6.00 -3.19 13.12
C VAL A 110 6.40 -3.33 14.59
N PRO A 111 5.51 -3.60 15.56
CA PRO A 111 5.88 -3.75 16.96
C PRO A 111 6.77 -4.96 17.21
N TYR A 112 6.68 -6.02 16.39
CA TYR A 112 7.54 -7.20 16.52
C TYR A 112 9.00 -6.92 16.19
N PHE A 113 9.25 -6.15 15.13
CA PHE A 113 10.61 -5.89 14.65
C PHE A 113 11.26 -4.68 15.30
N CYS A 114 10.49 -3.81 15.94
CA CYS A 114 10.96 -2.55 16.49
C CYS A 114 10.90 -2.51 18.03
N GLN A 115 11.06 -3.65 18.71
CA GLN A 115 10.95 -3.77 20.17
C GLN A 115 11.93 -2.87 20.94
N SER A 116 13.07 -2.49 20.33
CA SER A 116 14.08 -1.61 20.93
C SER A 116 13.78 -0.11 20.78
N ILE A 117 12.75 0.25 20.03
CA ILE A 117 12.41 1.64 19.71
C ILE A 117 10.97 1.92 20.17
N ASP A 118 10.72 3.15 20.63
CA ASP A 118 9.34 3.58 20.91
C ASP A 118 8.44 3.29 19.69
N THR A 119 7.31 2.64 19.94
CA THR A 119 6.37 2.18 18.90
C THR A 119 5.95 3.32 17.96
N ARG A 120 5.78 4.55 18.48
CA ARG A 120 5.45 5.72 17.67
C ARG A 120 6.56 6.09 16.70
N LYS A 121 7.82 6.07 17.16
CA LYS A 121 8.99 6.32 16.30
C LYS A 121 9.16 5.20 15.27
N ALA A 122 8.88 3.95 15.66
CA ALA A 122 8.93 2.80 14.76
C ALA A 122 7.93 2.95 13.60
N TYR A 123 6.68 3.29 13.89
CA TYR A 123 5.69 3.56 12.86
C TYR A 123 6.05 4.76 11.98
N ALA A 124 6.56 5.85 12.56
CA ALA A 124 7.01 7.00 11.79
C ALA A 124 8.12 6.63 10.81
N LEU A 125 9.12 5.85 11.25
CA LEU A 125 10.21 5.38 10.40
C LEU A 125 9.72 4.49 9.25
N VAL A 126 8.82 3.56 9.55
CA VAL A 126 8.24 2.64 8.56
C VAL A 126 7.40 3.40 7.53
N ARG A 127 6.59 4.37 7.98
CA ARG A 127 5.78 5.22 7.09
C ARG A 127 6.63 6.16 6.22
N SER A 128 7.71 6.73 6.76
CA SER A 128 8.65 7.53 5.96
C SER A 128 9.33 6.69 4.87
N SER A 129 9.71 5.45 5.20
CA SER A 129 10.27 4.50 4.25
C SER A 129 9.27 4.13 3.14
N GLU A 130 8.00 3.94 3.49
CA GLU A 130 6.91 3.72 2.56
C GLU A 130 6.71 4.91 1.63
N ALA A 131 6.60 6.12 2.18
CA ALA A 131 6.43 7.35 1.39
C ALA A 131 7.58 7.56 0.40
N LEU A 132 8.82 7.30 0.83
CA LEU A 132 10.00 7.34 -0.05
C LEU A 132 9.89 6.28 -1.15
N GLY A 133 9.48 5.06 -0.82
CA GLY A 133 9.27 4.00 -1.80
C GLY A 133 8.22 4.38 -2.84
N ILE A 134 7.04 4.86 -2.43
CA ILE A 134 5.98 5.29 -3.34
C ILE A 134 6.47 6.40 -4.25
N PHE A 135 7.11 7.43 -3.69
CA PHE A 135 7.67 8.54 -4.47
C PHE A 135 8.61 8.05 -5.57
N LEU A 136 9.62 7.24 -5.21
CA LEU A 136 10.57 6.71 -6.19
C LEU A 136 9.88 5.78 -7.20
N GLY A 137 8.91 4.98 -6.78
CA GLY A 137 8.13 4.10 -7.66
C GLY A 137 7.33 4.86 -8.71
N VAL A 138 6.67 5.96 -8.32
CA VAL A 138 5.93 6.81 -9.25
C VAL A 138 6.87 7.59 -10.15
N PHE A 139 7.93 8.19 -9.60
CA PHE A 139 8.89 8.98 -10.33
C PHE A 139 9.61 8.15 -11.40
N LEU A 140 10.24 7.06 -11.01
CA LEU A 140 10.94 6.17 -11.94
C LEU A 140 9.95 5.43 -12.85
N GLY A 141 8.80 5.03 -12.36
CA GLY A 141 7.74 4.41 -13.15
C GLY A 141 7.26 5.33 -14.26
N GLY A 142 7.03 6.62 -13.97
CA GLY A 142 6.67 7.62 -14.98
C GLY A 142 7.74 7.77 -16.05
N PHE A 143 9.00 7.82 -15.64
CA PHE A 143 10.13 7.87 -16.57
C PHE A 143 10.21 6.61 -17.45
N MET A 144 10.18 5.42 -16.84
CA MET A 144 10.29 4.15 -17.53
C MET A 144 9.14 3.90 -18.53
N THR A 145 7.91 4.29 -18.19
CA THR A 145 6.75 4.11 -19.07
C THR A 145 6.84 4.95 -20.34
N ASN A 146 7.56 6.07 -20.30
CA ASN A 146 7.72 6.95 -21.46
C ASN A 146 8.89 6.54 -22.35
N PHE A 147 10.03 6.16 -21.78
CA PHE A 147 11.27 5.95 -22.50
C PHE A 147 11.57 4.49 -22.85
N LEU A 148 11.01 3.54 -22.10
CA LEU A 148 11.29 2.11 -22.29
C LEU A 148 10.06 1.36 -22.80
N TYR A 149 9.19 1.01 -21.91
CA TYR A 149 8.02 0.18 -22.18
C TYR A 149 6.86 0.61 -21.28
N SER A 150 5.68 0.79 -21.87
CA SER A 150 4.53 1.34 -21.14
C SER A 150 4.13 0.52 -19.90
N LYS A 151 4.38 -0.79 -19.88
CA LYS A 151 4.08 -1.68 -18.76
C LYS A 151 5.28 -2.01 -17.86
N SER A 152 6.38 -1.24 -17.96
CA SER A 152 7.60 -1.45 -17.16
C SER A 152 7.41 -1.35 -15.65
N ILE A 153 6.37 -0.62 -15.20
CA ILE A 153 6.01 -0.55 -13.76
C ILE A 153 5.68 -1.91 -13.16
N PHE A 154 5.06 -2.79 -13.93
CA PHE A 154 4.72 -4.15 -13.46
C PHE A 154 5.97 -5.01 -13.36
N ILE A 155 6.96 -4.82 -14.25
CA ILE A 155 8.27 -5.49 -14.16
C ILE A 155 9.01 -5.04 -12.91
N ASN A 156 8.99 -3.73 -12.62
CA ASN A 156 9.55 -3.18 -11.39
C ASN A 156 8.88 -3.76 -10.13
N ASP A 157 7.54 -3.91 -10.14
CA ASP A 157 6.81 -4.53 -9.03
C ASP A 157 7.23 -6.00 -8.83
N ILE A 158 7.32 -6.79 -9.89
CA ILE A 158 7.81 -8.18 -9.82
C ILE A 158 9.19 -8.23 -9.18
N PHE A 159 10.13 -7.38 -9.64
CA PHE A 159 11.47 -7.31 -9.05
C PHE A 159 11.42 -7.00 -7.54
N CYS A 160 10.63 -6.01 -7.15
CA CYS A 160 10.47 -5.65 -5.74
C CYS A 160 9.89 -6.80 -4.90
N MET A 161 8.89 -7.52 -5.42
CA MET A 161 8.29 -8.66 -4.72
C MET A 161 9.25 -9.85 -4.60
N LEU A 162 10.11 -10.08 -5.58
CA LEU A 162 11.19 -11.08 -5.48
C LEU A 162 12.20 -10.70 -4.41
N VAL A 163 12.60 -9.42 -4.32
CA VAL A 163 13.48 -8.93 -3.25
C VAL A 163 12.83 -9.12 -1.88
N ILE A 164 11.54 -8.81 -1.73
CA ILE A 164 10.82 -9.00 -0.48
C ILE A 164 10.81 -10.48 -0.08
N THR A 165 10.45 -11.36 -1.01
CA THR A 165 10.43 -12.81 -0.77
C THR A 165 11.81 -13.32 -0.34
N TYR A 166 12.87 -12.85 -0.99
CA TYR A 166 14.24 -13.16 -0.60
C TYR A 166 14.60 -12.67 0.81
N LEU A 167 14.24 -11.41 1.12
CA LEU A 167 14.52 -10.83 2.45
C LEU A 167 13.79 -11.58 3.57
N ILE A 168 12.55 -11.99 3.33
CA ILE A 168 11.76 -12.75 4.30
C ILE A 168 12.35 -14.15 4.48
N SER A 169 12.65 -14.85 3.40
CA SER A 169 13.20 -16.22 3.43
C SER A 169 14.55 -16.24 4.15
N ARG A 170 15.43 -15.28 3.86
CA ARG A 170 16.75 -15.17 4.52
C ARG A 170 16.65 -14.92 6.02
N ASN A 171 15.65 -14.18 6.46
CA ASN A 171 15.47 -13.79 7.86
C ASN A 171 14.44 -14.65 8.61
N SER A 172 13.98 -15.74 8.04
CA SER A 172 12.90 -16.59 8.55
C SER A 172 13.12 -17.02 10.00
N TYR A 173 14.32 -17.48 10.35
CA TYR A 173 14.67 -17.88 11.72
C TYR A 173 14.57 -16.72 12.73
N SER A 174 15.08 -15.55 12.36
CA SER A 174 15.01 -14.36 13.22
C SER A 174 13.56 -13.87 13.42
N ILE A 175 12.75 -13.96 12.37
CA ILE A 175 11.33 -13.62 12.42
C ILE A 175 10.60 -14.52 13.41
N LYS A 176 10.77 -15.83 13.30
CA LYS A 176 10.13 -16.82 14.17
C LYS A 176 10.53 -16.63 15.64
N ARG A 177 11.82 -16.46 15.91
CA ARG A 177 12.33 -16.24 17.27
C ARG A 177 11.78 -14.96 17.92
N ASN A 178 11.70 -13.87 17.16
CA ASN A 178 11.16 -12.60 17.67
C ASN A 178 9.66 -12.74 17.98
N LEU A 179 8.94 -13.52 17.20
CA LEU A 179 7.52 -13.81 17.38
C LEU A 179 7.28 -14.57 18.70
N GLU A 180 8.03 -15.66 18.95
CA GLU A 180 7.95 -16.44 20.16
C GLU A 180 8.25 -15.60 21.42
N ASN A 181 9.26 -14.74 21.35
CA ASN A 181 9.61 -13.84 22.44
C ASN A 181 8.53 -12.79 22.71
N PHE A 182 7.87 -12.31 21.66
CA PHE A 182 6.77 -11.35 21.79
C PHE A 182 5.52 -12.00 22.38
N GLN A 183 5.11 -13.18 21.91
CA GLN A 183 3.97 -13.91 22.43
C GLN A 183 4.12 -14.19 23.92
N LYS A 184 5.28 -14.67 24.38
CA LYS A 184 5.57 -14.88 25.81
C LYS A 184 5.41 -13.62 26.66
N LYS A 185 5.65 -12.43 26.08
CA LYS A 185 5.53 -11.16 26.80
C LYS A 185 4.09 -10.65 26.90
N PHE A 186 3.19 -11.12 26.04
CA PHE A 186 1.78 -10.71 25.97
C PHE A 186 0.78 -11.80 26.37
N GLU A 187 1.26 -12.98 26.80
CA GLU A 187 0.43 -14.05 27.38
C GLU A 187 -0.14 -13.75 28.77
N ASP A 188 -0.03 -12.51 29.25
CA ASP A 188 -0.69 -12.07 30.47
C ASP A 188 -2.21 -11.94 30.22
N PRO A 189 -3.04 -12.88 30.76
CA PRO A 189 -4.47 -12.96 30.42
C PRO A 189 -5.29 -11.75 30.89
N THR A 190 -4.70 -10.88 31.69
CA THR A 190 -5.38 -9.71 32.28
C THR A 190 -5.58 -8.54 31.29
N ASN A 191 -4.98 -8.58 30.10
CA ASN A 191 -4.98 -7.47 29.15
C ASN A 191 -5.75 -7.74 27.84
N GLN A 192 -6.53 -8.81 27.74
CA GLN A 192 -7.48 -8.99 26.64
C GLN A 192 -8.70 -8.06 26.84
N GLY A 193 -8.48 -6.78 26.71
CA GLY A 193 -9.55 -5.80 26.62
C GLY A 193 -10.42 -6.11 25.41
N GLN A 194 -11.57 -6.75 25.63
CA GLN A 194 -12.61 -6.86 24.62
C GLN A 194 -12.87 -5.45 24.08
N LEU A 195 -12.67 -5.25 22.79
CA LEU A 195 -13.04 -4.01 22.11
C LEU A 195 -14.55 -3.83 22.28
N LYS A 196 -14.97 -3.13 23.32
CA LYS A 196 -16.35 -2.71 23.47
C LYS A 196 -16.62 -1.64 22.41
N TRP A 197 -17.45 -1.99 21.44
CA TRP A 197 -17.95 -1.06 20.45
C TRP A 197 -18.68 0.08 21.17
N ASN A 198 -18.06 1.26 21.22
CA ASN A 198 -18.65 2.46 21.80
C ASN A 198 -19.02 3.40 20.63
N LYS A 199 -20.06 4.21 20.83
CA LYS A 199 -20.54 5.20 19.86
C LYS A 199 -19.39 6.10 19.36
N ASN A 200 -18.47 6.48 20.22
CA ASN A 200 -17.29 7.27 19.86
C ASN A 200 -16.32 6.52 18.92
N SER A 201 -16.16 5.21 19.12
CA SER A 201 -15.34 4.37 18.23
C SER A 201 -15.95 4.27 16.83
N LEU A 202 -17.27 4.20 16.73
CA LEU A 202 -17.99 4.19 15.45
C LEU A 202 -17.78 5.50 14.68
N ILE A 203 -17.90 6.65 15.34
CA ILE A 203 -17.66 7.97 14.72
C ILE A 203 -16.23 8.07 14.18
N ILE A 204 -15.24 7.63 14.93
CA ILE A 204 -13.84 7.61 14.50
C ILE A 204 -13.66 6.73 13.27
N ILE A 205 -14.25 5.53 13.27
CA ILE A 205 -14.16 4.60 12.13
C ILE A 205 -14.80 5.22 10.88
N ILE A 206 -15.98 5.82 10.99
CA ILE A 206 -16.65 6.49 9.87
C ILE A 206 -15.81 7.66 9.34
N SER A 207 -15.23 8.46 10.23
CA SER A 207 -14.36 9.58 9.85
C SER A 207 -13.12 9.10 9.09
N ILE A 208 -12.45 8.05 9.58
CA ILE A 208 -11.30 7.44 8.91
C ILE A 208 -11.71 6.88 7.55
N LEU A 209 -12.87 6.22 7.46
CA LEU A 209 -13.38 5.66 6.21
C LEU A 209 -13.63 6.76 5.17
N LEU A 210 -14.25 7.88 5.54
CA LEU A 210 -14.47 9.00 4.63
C LEU A 210 -13.16 9.61 4.13
N ILE A 211 -12.20 9.84 5.02
CA ILE A 211 -10.89 10.41 4.68
C ILE A 211 -10.12 9.45 3.75
N THR A 212 -10.06 8.17 4.08
CA THR A 212 -9.34 7.19 3.27
C THR A 212 -9.99 6.96 1.91
N THR A 213 -11.33 6.99 1.83
CA THR A 213 -12.06 6.89 0.56
C THR A 213 -11.76 8.10 -0.32
N SER A 214 -11.78 9.32 0.23
CA SER A 214 -11.44 10.53 -0.52
C SER A 214 -10.00 10.48 -1.04
N LEU A 215 -9.05 10.03 -0.21
CA LEU A 215 -7.66 9.86 -0.62
C LEU A 215 -7.51 8.81 -1.73
N ALA A 216 -8.17 7.68 -1.62
CA ALA A 216 -8.14 6.62 -2.64
C ALA A 216 -8.73 7.10 -3.98
N LEU A 217 -9.83 7.84 -3.94
CA LEU A 217 -10.40 8.46 -5.15
C LEU A 217 -9.39 9.40 -5.81
N ILE A 218 -8.77 10.29 -5.06
CA ILE A 218 -7.75 11.20 -5.60
C ILE A 218 -6.60 10.41 -6.22
N GLN A 219 -6.10 9.37 -5.58
CA GLN A 219 -4.99 8.56 -6.09
C GLN A 219 -5.29 7.89 -7.43
N VAL A 220 -6.53 7.46 -7.64
CA VAL A 220 -6.95 6.73 -8.86
C VAL A 220 -7.39 7.69 -9.96
N THR A 221 -8.19 8.71 -9.61
CA THR A 221 -8.82 9.58 -10.61
C THR A 221 -7.94 10.74 -11.03
N LEU A 222 -7.13 11.30 -10.14
CA LEU A 222 -6.30 12.46 -10.43
C LEU A 222 -5.33 12.23 -11.61
N PRO A 223 -4.57 11.12 -11.70
CA PRO A 223 -3.71 10.89 -12.84
C PRO A 223 -4.47 10.88 -14.17
N LEU A 224 -5.62 10.23 -14.19
CA LEU A 224 -6.46 10.11 -15.38
C LEU A 224 -7.07 11.46 -15.80
N ASP A 225 -7.55 12.24 -14.82
CA ASP A 225 -8.11 13.57 -15.05
C ASP A 225 -7.05 14.55 -15.58
N LEU A 226 -5.84 14.51 -15.02
CA LEU A 226 -4.73 15.35 -15.48
C LEU A 226 -4.39 15.09 -16.94
N VAL A 227 -4.36 13.83 -17.38
CA VAL A 227 -4.01 13.46 -18.77
C VAL A 227 -5.18 13.69 -19.72
N LYS A 228 -6.43 13.47 -19.32
CA LYS A 228 -7.59 13.72 -20.19
C LYS A 228 -7.92 15.20 -20.35
N GLY A 229 -7.52 16.03 -19.40
CA GLY A 229 -7.95 17.42 -19.34
C GLY A 229 -9.37 17.57 -18.77
N GLY A 230 -9.76 18.79 -18.47
CA GLY A 230 -11.09 19.16 -17.96
C GLY A 230 -11.76 20.19 -18.86
N VAL A 231 -12.98 20.58 -18.54
CA VAL A 231 -13.77 21.58 -19.28
C VAL A 231 -13.01 22.90 -19.45
N TYR A 232 -12.21 23.27 -18.45
CA TYR A 232 -11.47 24.54 -18.45
C TYR A 232 -9.94 24.36 -18.40
N ARG A 233 -9.46 23.11 -18.62
CA ARG A 233 -8.05 22.80 -18.51
C ARG A 233 -7.60 21.88 -19.66
N ASN A 234 -6.49 22.26 -20.30
CA ASN A 234 -5.88 21.44 -21.33
C ASN A 234 -5.32 20.13 -20.73
N ALA A 235 -5.30 19.08 -21.56
CA ALA A 235 -4.65 17.82 -21.23
C ALA A 235 -3.16 18.03 -20.95
N LEU A 236 -2.65 17.40 -19.92
CA LEU A 236 -1.24 17.40 -19.56
C LEU A 236 -0.54 16.16 -20.11
N SER A 237 0.76 16.29 -20.43
CA SER A 237 1.56 15.12 -20.79
C SER A 237 1.73 14.17 -19.61
N LYS A 238 2.03 12.91 -19.90
CA LYS A 238 2.24 11.87 -18.87
C LYS A 238 3.41 12.20 -17.95
N GLU A 239 4.47 12.80 -18.50
CA GLU A 239 5.65 13.23 -17.75
C GLU A 239 5.28 14.29 -16.72
N ILE A 240 4.54 15.32 -17.15
CA ILE A 240 4.09 16.39 -16.24
C ILE A 240 3.15 15.82 -15.19
N THR A 241 2.27 14.90 -15.56
CA THR A 241 1.34 14.24 -14.61
C THR A 241 2.10 13.43 -13.56
N SER A 242 3.06 12.60 -13.97
CA SER A 242 3.87 11.82 -13.03
C SER A 242 4.74 12.71 -12.14
N LEU A 243 5.21 13.84 -12.65
CA LEU A 243 6.01 14.82 -11.93
C LEU A 243 5.17 15.54 -10.86
N ILE A 244 3.94 15.94 -11.18
CA ILE A 244 2.99 16.56 -10.24
C ILE A 244 2.70 15.59 -9.07
N ILE A 245 2.40 14.32 -9.37
CA ILE A 245 2.14 13.29 -8.36
C ILE A 245 3.39 13.06 -7.51
N SER A 246 4.57 13.02 -8.13
CA SER A 246 5.84 12.86 -7.41
C SER A 246 6.14 14.02 -6.47
N ILE A 247 5.86 15.27 -6.88
CA ILE A 247 6.00 16.46 -6.01
C ILE A 247 5.04 16.38 -4.82
N GLN A 248 3.78 15.98 -5.04
CA GLN A 248 2.83 15.76 -3.96
C GLN A 248 3.35 14.74 -2.93
N LEU A 249 3.92 13.63 -3.40
CA LEU A 249 4.45 12.58 -2.54
C LEU A 249 5.72 13.00 -1.79
N ILE A 250 6.58 13.79 -2.43
CA ILE A 250 7.76 14.40 -1.78
C ILE A 250 7.32 15.35 -0.65
N LEU A 251 6.35 16.21 -0.90
CA LEU A 251 5.82 17.11 0.12
C LEU A 251 5.25 16.32 1.31
N LEU A 252 4.50 15.25 1.05
CA LEU A 252 4.03 14.35 2.09
C LEU A 252 5.19 13.74 2.90
N LEU A 253 6.24 13.28 2.24
CA LEU A 253 7.42 12.70 2.90
C LEU A 253 8.07 13.70 3.86
N PHE A 254 8.31 14.94 3.42
CA PHE A 254 8.95 15.97 4.23
C PHE A 254 8.04 16.50 5.36
N LEU A 255 6.74 16.57 5.15
CA LEU A 255 5.78 17.07 6.15
C LEU A 255 5.41 16.00 7.19
N GLN A 256 5.44 14.73 6.84
CA GLN A 256 4.98 13.64 7.70
C GLN A 256 5.77 13.54 9.01
N TRP A 257 7.10 13.67 8.95
CA TRP A 257 7.94 13.62 10.13
C TRP A 257 7.78 14.82 11.07
N PRO A 258 7.86 16.08 10.62
CA PRO A 258 7.65 17.25 11.47
C PRO A 258 6.26 17.28 12.10
N ILE A 259 5.21 17.01 11.32
CA ILE A 259 3.83 16.99 11.79
C ILE A 259 3.63 15.85 12.81
N GLY A 260 4.11 14.65 12.53
CA GLY A 260 4.02 13.53 13.45
C GLY A 260 4.76 13.78 14.77
N SER A 261 5.94 14.39 14.71
CA SER A 261 6.71 14.80 15.89
C SER A 261 5.99 15.88 16.70
N TRP A 262 5.39 16.85 16.04
CA TRP A 262 4.64 17.93 16.67
C TRP A 262 3.37 17.43 17.36
N ILE A 263 2.59 16.57 16.70
CA ILE A 263 1.40 15.94 17.28
C ILE A 263 1.78 15.06 18.48
N SER A 264 2.90 14.35 18.41
CA SER A 264 3.36 13.49 19.52
C SER A 264 3.69 14.27 20.78
N LYS A 265 4.16 15.53 20.64
CA LYS A 265 4.44 16.44 21.75
C LYS A 265 3.19 17.07 22.35
N LYS A 266 2.19 17.40 21.54
CA LYS A 266 0.94 18.06 21.98
C LYS A 266 -0.17 17.10 22.41
N GLY A 267 -0.01 15.79 22.17
CA GLY A 267 -0.97 14.75 22.54
C GLY A 267 -1.95 14.38 21.43
N ARG A 268 -2.51 13.17 21.54
CA ARG A 268 -3.36 12.58 20.48
C ARG A 268 -4.64 13.36 20.17
N LEU A 269 -5.26 13.95 21.19
CA LEU A 269 -6.49 14.75 21.03
C LEU A 269 -6.27 16.03 20.26
N PHE A 270 -5.07 16.59 20.29
CA PHE A 270 -4.73 17.79 19.53
C PHE A 270 -4.64 17.53 18.03
N GLY A 271 -4.19 16.32 17.63
CA GLY A 271 -4.11 15.93 16.23
C GLY A 271 -5.45 15.58 15.59
N LEU A 272 -6.51 15.42 16.40
CA LEU A 272 -7.88 15.14 15.96
C LEU A 272 -8.78 16.38 15.93
N LYS A 273 -8.34 17.49 16.51
CA LYS A 273 -8.98 18.82 16.42
C LYS A 273 -8.41 19.62 15.26
#